data_bce359aabc7ebe6ce545e9d119f352da
#
_entry.id   bce359aabc7ebe6ce545e9d119f352da
#
_cell.length_a   1.000
_cell.length_b   1.000
_cell.length_c   1.000
_cell.angle_alpha   90.00
_cell.angle_beta   90.00
_cell.angle_gamma   90.00
#
_symmetry.space_group_name_H-M   'P 1'
#
loop_
_entity.id
_entity.type
_entity.pdbx_description
1 polymer ?
#
loop_
_entity_poly.entity_id
_entity_poly.type
_entity_poly.pdbx_seq_one_letter_code
_entity_poly.pdbx_strand_id
1 'polypeptide(L)'
;MDKKYLVLNIEQEYRSDLENLPWDTPLIEWNDKQVKFLDIRKGISKHTVRFIKTKNFAFAIKQTNPISAYFESETFAKLLQKGIHTLIPAGYVFYKNNLFEKNAEEKESLAFIVTILEAKSIPHSILFKWDFSDTSRKTIYKAAAELLANLHFNNIFWGDASLSNILIKFIKSQDDRGKSRTELKAFLSDSETIQILKTISDDHIKKDIRCFNDSMIAINKDFPKDDKSKSDIDLNEDKKYFKQEYKNHFELLNKIAEFEKTTGLEIQKHFFKITDQYSIDSILKQIEEHKWYLSEQSGSEIDITFAANEWIENIYKPIIKEFNKLKIFDYFINTNSVKLYTDIMAHKYYLSIERGEDIGIYSAIRSYSEKHSDKEESLLSKFVEKLLKRLTKIIPPNYNL
;
A
#
# COMPACT_ATOMS: atom_id res chain seq x y z
N MET A 1 -41.42 11.42 16.34
CA MET A 1 -40.36 10.74 17.12
C MET A 1 -39.47 11.76 17.77
N ASP A 2 -39.26 11.62 19.06
CA ASP A 2 -38.55 12.64 19.85
C ASP A 2 -37.07 12.62 19.49
N LYS A 3 -36.54 13.73 18.92
CA LYS A 3 -35.10 13.90 18.58
C LYS A 3 -34.16 13.65 19.77
N LYS A 4 -34.74 13.50 20.97
CA LYS A 4 -34.05 13.38 22.26
C LYS A 4 -33.22 12.09 22.41
N TYR A 5 -33.45 11.10 21.56
CA TYR A 5 -32.81 9.78 21.65
C TYR A 5 -31.86 9.45 20.49
N LEU A 6 -31.74 10.36 19.52
CA LEU A 6 -30.81 10.18 18.39
C LEU A 6 -29.37 10.50 18.84
N VAL A 7 -28.48 9.53 18.72
CA VAL A 7 -27.04 9.71 18.90
C VAL A 7 -26.44 9.92 17.52
N LEU A 8 -25.91 11.13 17.30
CA LEU A 8 -25.14 11.49 16.14
C LEU A 8 -23.67 11.64 16.57
N ASN A 9 -22.89 10.59 16.43
CA ASN A 9 -21.44 10.65 16.60
C ASN A 9 -20.77 10.79 15.24
N ILE A 10 -20.72 12.03 14.78
CA ILE A 10 -20.19 12.42 13.46
C ILE A 10 -19.05 13.39 13.68
N GLU A 11 -17.96 13.16 12.93
CA GLU A 11 -16.80 14.05 12.93
C GLU A 11 -17.22 15.48 12.58
N GLN A 12 -16.64 16.48 13.27
CA GLN A 12 -17.03 17.88 13.18
C GLN A 12 -17.03 18.41 11.74
N GLU A 13 -16.09 17.94 10.92
CA GLU A 13 -15.93 18.33 9.53
C GLU A 13 -17.15 17.97 8.66
N TYR A 14 -17.84 16.85 8.97
CA TYR A 14 -18.95 16.32 8.17
C TYR A 14 -20.32 16.64 8.76
N ARG A 15 -20.38 17.24 9.93
CA ARG A 15 -21.60 17.39 10.70
C ARG A 15 -22.69 18.18 9.98
N SER A 16 -22.32 19.29 9.36
CA SER A 16 -23.27 20.13 8.62
C SER A 16 -23.90 19.45 7.41
N ASP A 17 -23.21 18.48 6.82
CA ASP A 17 -23.66 17.71 5.66
C ASP A 17 -24.58 16.53 6.05
N LEU A 18 -24.46 16.04 7.29
CA LEU A 18 -25.08 14.79 7.73
C LEU A 18 -26.20 14.98 8.76
N GLU A 19 -26.21 16.06 9.54
CA GLU A 19 -27.13 16.23 10.67
C GLU A 19 -28.63 16.25 10.31
N ASN A 20 -28.96 16.67 9.08
CA ASN A 20 -30.34 16.82 8.61
C ASN A 20 -30.83 15.66 7.74
N LEU A 21 -30.09 14.55 7.65
CA LEU A 21 -30.51 13.37 6.92
C LEU A 21 -31.65 12.63 7.64
N PRO A 22 -32.47 11.86 6.93
CA PRO A 22 -33.66 11.17 7.49
C PRO A 22 -33.28 9.91 8.29
N TRP A 23 -32.53 10.09 9.38
CA TRP A 23 -32.01 9.01 10.22
C TRP A 23 -33.08 8.20 10.96
N ASP A 24 -34.30 8.70 11.02
CA ASP A 24 -35.47 8.05 11.61
C ASP A 24 -36.17 7.04 10.68
N THR A 25 -35.65 6.89 9.47
CA THR A 25 -36.25 6.06 8.42
C THR A 25 -35.25 5.01 7.95
N PRO A 26 -35.68 3.75 7.70
CA PRO A 26 -34.80 2.73 7.10
C PRO A 26 -34.16 3.21 5.81
N LEU A 27 -32.88 2.90 5.60
CA LEU A 27 -32.09 3.40 4.46
C LEU A 27 -32.70 3.02 3.09
N ILE A 28 -33.46 1.91 3.02
CA ILE A 28 -34.13 1.49 1.81
C ILE A 28 -35.29 2.41 1.41
N GLU A 29 -35.87 3.10 2.38
CA GLU A 29 -37.03 4.00 2.20
C GLU A 29 -36.62 5.44 1.87
N TRP A 30 -35.32 5.77 1.99
CA TRP A 30 -34.81 7.09 1.58
C TRP A 30 -35.02 7.30 0.08
N ASN A 31 -35.43 8.51 -0.29
CA ASN A 31 -35.78 8.86 -1.68
C ASN A 31 -35.08 10.14 -2.16
N ASP A 32 -35.11 10.36 -3.48
CA ASP A 32 -34.40 11.49 -4.13
C ASP A 32 -34.92 12.88 -3.75
N LYS A 33 -36.10 12.99 -3.13
CA LYS A 33 -36.59 14.28 -2.60
C LYS A 33 -35.91 14.67 -1.29
N GLN A 34 -35.40 13.68 -0.57
CA GLN A 34 -34.74 13.86 0.72
C GLN A 34 -33.22 13.90 0.59
N VAL A 35 -32.67 13.06 -0.30
CA VAL A 35 -31.21 12.86 -0.41
C VAL A 35 -30.83 12.64 -1.86
N LYS A 36 -29.75 13.23 -2.31
CA LYS A 36 -29.22 12.98 -3.66
C LYS A 36 -28.41 11.69 -3.68
N PHE A 37 -28.93 10.64 -4.30
CA PHE A 37 -28.23 9.39 -4.48
C PHE A 37 -27.19 9.44 -5.60
N LEU A 38 -26.15 8.60 -5.45
CA LEU A 38 -25.17 8.32 -6.50
C LEU A 38 -25.39 6.89 -6.98
N ASP A 39 -25.52 6.74 -8.30
CA ASP A 39 -25.61 5.43 -8.94
C ASP A 39 -24.19 4.85 -9.09
N ILE A 40 -23.78 4.06 -8.09
CA ILE A 40 -22.46 3.42 -8.02
C ILE A 40 -22.65 1.91 -7.99
N ARG A 41 -21.88 1.20 -8.81
CA ARG A 41 -21.88 -0.26 -8.84
C ARG A 41 -21.44 -0.80 -7.46
N LYS A 42 -22.29 -1.60 -6.88
CA LYS A 42 -22.07 -2.24 -5.58
C LYS A 42 -21.47 -3.63 -5.77
N GLY A 43 -20.60 -4.03 -4.85
CA GLY A 43 -20.31 -5.44 -4.61
C GLY A 43 -21.51 -6.17 -4.00
N ILE A 44 -21.37 -7.47 -3.78
CA ILE A 44 -22.34 -8.27 -3.03
C ILE A 44 -22.24 -7.85 -1.56
N SER A 45 -23.35 -7.42 -0.95
CA SER A 45 -23.41 -7.03 0.45
C SER A 45 -24.63 -7.64 1.12
N LYS A 46 -24.48 -8.08 2.37
CA LYS A 46 -25.57 -8.55 3.23
C LYS A 46 -26.40 -7.38 3.77
N HIS A 47 -25.80 -6.20 3.86
CA HIS A 47 -26.40 -5.00 4.42
C HIS A 47 -26.89 -4.05 3.33
N THR A 48 -27.90 -3.24 3.66
CA THR A 48 -28.32 -2.13 2.79
C THR A 48 -27.25 -1.04 2.83
N VAL A 49 -26.67 -0.76 1.65
CA VAL A 49 -25.70 0.32 1.46
C VAL A 49 -26.23 1.29 0.41
N ARG A 50 -26.19 2.59 0.69
CA ARG A 50 -26.51 3.67 -0.25
C ARG A 50 -25.34 4.65 -0.36
N PHE A 51 -25.15 5.18 -1.55
CA PHE A 51 -24.17 6.22 -1.79
C PHE A 51 -24.90 7.53 -2.02
N ILE A 52 -24.48 8.57 -1.30
CA ILE A 52 -25.13 9.86 -1.36
C ILE A 52 -24.12 10.97 -1.66
N LYS A 53 -24.62 12.05 -2.24
CA LYS A 53 -23.87 13.29 -2.42
C LYS A 53 -24.52 14.40 -1.65
N THR A 54 -23.80 15.03 -0.75
CA THR A 54 -24.16 16.26 -0.06
C THR A 54 -23.56 17.47 -0.76
N LYS A 55 -23.63 18.64 -0.14
CA LYS A 55 -23.07 19.86 -0.70
C LYS A 55 -21.55 19.79 -0.88
N ASN A 56 -20.83 19.26 0.10
CA ASN A 56 -19.38 19.31 0.15
C ASN A 56 -18.74 17.93 -0.10
N PHE A 57 -19.41 16.84 0.30
CA PHE A 57 -18.85 15.49 0.33
C PHE A 57 -19.74 14.46 -0.36
N ALA A 58 -19.19 13.29 -0.58
CA ALA A 58 -19.94 12.10 -0.92
C ALA A 58 -19.69 11.03 0.14
N PHE A 59 -20.74 10.30 0.52
CA PHE A 59 -20.69 9.32 1.59
C PHE A 59 -21.25 7.96 1.13
N ALA A 60 -20.72 6.91 1.74
CA ALA A 60 -21.36 5.60 1.77
C ALA A 60 -22.01 5.43 3.14
N ILE A 61 -23.30 5.08 3.15
CA ILE A 61 -24.08 4.83 4.36
C ILE A 61 -24.46 3.36 4.35
N LYS A 62 -24.09 2.62 5.39
CA LYS A 62 -24.44 1.21 5.63
C LYS A 62 -25.39 1.16 6.80
N GLN A 63 -26.60 0.57 6.60
CA GLN A 63 -27.50 0.28 7.70
C GLN A 63 -27.09 -1.00 8.38
N THR A 64 -27.02 -0.98 9.71
CA THR A 64 -26.61 -2.11 10.54
C THR A 64 -27.27 -1.98 11.93
N ASN A 65 -26.80 -2.69 12.94
CA ASN A 65 -27.20 -2.53 14.32
C ASN A 65 -26.29 -1.54 15.08
N PRO A 66 -26.71 -0.97 16.22
CA PRO A 66 -25.95 0.05 16.97
C PRO A 66 -24.55 -0.42 17.40
N ILE A 67 -24.42 -1.66 17.83
CA ILE A 67 -23.16 -2.22 18.30
C ILE A 67 -22.17 -2.31 17.13
N SER A 68 -22.61 -2.88 15.99
CA SER A 68 -21.79 -2.97 14.78
C SER A 68 -21.41 -1.59 14.24
N ALA A 69 -22.36 -0.63 14.20
CA ALA A 69 -22.06 0.72 13.72
C ALA A 69 -20.93 1.39 14.53
N TYR A 70 -20.98 1.28 15.85
CA TYR A 70 -19.93 1.77 16.74
C TYR A 70 -18.59 1.05 16.50
N PHE A 71 -18.62 -0.29 16.60
CA PHE A 71 -17.37 -1.06 16.48
C PHE A 71 -16.70 -0.97 15.11
N GLU A 72 -17.45 -0.96 14.02
CA GLU A 72 -16.89 -0.78 12.68
C GLU A 72 -16.24 0.59 12.53
N SER A 73 -16.90 1.67 12.98
CA SER A 73 -16.36 3.02 12.92
C SER A 73 -15.05 3.14 13.69
N GLU A 74 -15.02 2.63 14.94
CA GLU A 74 -13.81 2.60 15.76
C GLU A 74 -12.70 1.72 15.14
N THR A 75 -13.10 0.61 14.54
CA THR A 75 -12.13 -0.30 13.89
C THR A 75 -11.49 0.37 12.69
N PHE A 76 -12.26 1.03 11.81
CA PHE A 76 -11.70 1.78 10.69
C PHE A 76 -10.73 2.86 11.17
N ALA A 77 -11.08 3.63 12.21
CA ALA A 77 -10.19 4.65 12.77
C ALA A 77 -8.86 4.04 13.28
N LYS A 78 -8.92 2.91 13.99
CA LYS A 78 -7.72 2.20 14.48
C LYS A 78 -6.86 1.64 13.34
N LEU A 79 -7.50 1.12 12.28
CA LEU A 79 -6.79 0.63 11.09
C LEU A 79 -6.04 1.76 10.39
N LEU A 80 -6.67 2.94 10.22
CA LEU A 80 -6.04 4.12 9.63
C LEU A 80 -4.84 4.59 10.45
N GLN A 81 -4.95 4.62 11.79
CA GLN A 81 -3.84 4.96 12.68
C GLN A 81 -2.64 4.00 12.54
N LYS A 82 -2.88 2.74 12.16
CA LYS A 82 -1.85 1.74 11.86
C LYS A 82 -1.35 1.79 10.41
N GLY A 83 -1.78 2.77 9.62
CA GLY A 83 -1.40 2.88 8.21
C GLY A 83 -2.05 1.85 7.28
N ILE A 84 -3.08 1.14 7.74
CA ILE A 84 -3.83 0.19 6.90
C ILE A 84 -4.78 0.95 5.99
N HIS A 85 -4.76 0.64 4.70
CA HIS A 85 -5.69 1.23 3.74
C HIS A 85 -7.11 0.69 3.97
N THR A 86 -8.00 1.57 4.42
CA THR A 86 -9.40 1.24 4.68
C THR A 86 -10.29 2.46 4.42
N LEU A 87 -11.60 2.30 4.60
CA LEU A 87 -12.55 3.40 4.49
C LEU A 87 -12.31 4.43 5.60
N ILE A 88 -12.55 5.70 5.30
CA ILE A 88 -12.46 6.80 6.27
C ILE A 88 -13.83 6.93 6.96
N PRO A 89 -13.96 6.63 8.26
CA PRO A 89 -15.21 6.80 8.95
C PRO A 89 -15.54 8.28 9.11
N ALA A 90 -16.73 8.68 8.71
CA ALA A 90 -17.29 10.00 9.02
C ALA A 90 -18.06 9.98 10.35
N GLY A 91 -18.42 8.79 10.82
CA GLY A 91 -19.07 8.57 12.09
C GLY A 91 -20.16 7.51 12.03
N TYR A 92 -21.00 7.50 13.06
CA TYR A 92 -22.14 6.59 13.16
C TYR A 92 -23.35 7.27 13.79
N VAL A 93 -24.53 6.72 13.50
CA VAL A 93 -25.83 7.25 13.97
C VAL A 93 -26.68 6.10 14.46
N PHE A 94 -27.30 6.24 15.64
CA PHE A 94 -28.28 5.29 16.15
C PHE A 94 -29.23 5.92 17.17
N TYR A 95 -30.35 5.22 17.50
CA TYR A 95 -31.28 5.62 18.53
C TYR A 95 -30.94 4.99 19.88
N LYS A 96 -30.79 5.79 20.94
CA LYS A 96 -30.31 5.37 22.25
C LYS A 96 -31.20 4.31 22.92
N ASN A 97 -32.50 4.32 22.65
CA ASN A 97 -33.45 3.35 23.22
C ASN A 97 -33.17 1.91 22.79
N ASN A 98 -32.52 1.70 21.65
CA ASN A 98 -32.28 0.38 21.07
C ASN A 98 -31.08 -0.36 21.68
N LEU A 99 -30.29 0.30 22.55
CA LEU A 99 -29.11 -0.32 23.19
C LEU A 99 -29.45 -1.19 24.41
N PHE A 100 -30.62 -0.99 25.05
CA PHE A 100 -30.91 -1.56 26.36
C PHE A 100 -32.14 -2.48 26.41
N GLU A 101 -32.91 -2.58 25.34
CA GLU A 101 -34.06 -3.51 25.29
C GLU A 101 -33.60 -4.90 24.87
N LYS A 102 -33.54 -5.81 25.88
CA LYS A 102 -33.18 -7.24 25.66
C LYS A 102 -34.13 -8.00 24.74
N ASN A 103 -35.29 -7.44 24.39
CA ASN A 103 -36.38 -8.10 23.64
C ASN A 103 -36.72 -7.38 22.31
N ALA A 104 -35.95 -6.34 21.90
CA ALA A 104 -36.16 -5.79 20.56
C ALA A 104 -35.67 -6.82 19.53
N GLU A 105 -36.60 -7.30 18.67
CA GLU A 105 -36.23 -8.08 17.50
C GLU A 105 -35.19 -7.31 16.70
N GLU A 106 -34.19 -7.99 16.13
CA GLU A 106 -33.06 -7.37 15.35
C GLU A 106 -33.53 -6.38 14.27
N LYS A 107 -34.81 -6.39 13.91
CA LYS A 107 -35.43 -5.54 12.91
C LYS A 107 -35.72 -4.11 13.37
N GLU A 108 -35.74 -3.82 14.67
CA GLU A 108 -36.17 -2.48 15.17
C GLU A 108 -35.04 -1.52 15.51
N SER A 109 -33.79 -1.95 15.52
CA SER A 109 -32.66 -1.07 15.85
C SER A 109 -32.05 -0.44 14.60
N LEU A 110 -32.57 0.73 14.20
CA LEU A 110 -31.95 1.54 13.14
C LEU A 110 -30.61 2.10 13.61
N ALA A 111 -29.56 1.68 12.96
CA ALA A 111 -28.24 2.26 13.10
C ALA A 111 -27.53 2.34 11.75
N PHE A 112 -26.63 3.30 11.64
CA PHE A 112 -25.93 3.59 10.40
C PHE A 112 -24.48 3.84 10.70
N ILE A 113 -23.60 3.24 9.91
CA ILE A 113 -22.22 3.71 9.79
C ILE A 113 -22.09 4.55 8.54
N VAL A 114 -21.40 5.66 8.66
CA VAL A 114 -21.16 6.62 7.59
C VAL A 114 -19.65 6.66 7.31
N THR A 115 -19.28 6.44 6.07
CA THR A 115 -17.89 6.57 5.63
C THR A 115 -17.80 7.53 4.45
N ILE A 116 -16.66 8.18 4.31
CA ILE A 116 -16.36 8.96 3.10
C ILE A 116 -16.34 8.01 1.91
N LEU A 117 -17.01 8.42 0.84
CA LEU A 117 -17.01 7.64 -0.40
C LEU A 117 -15.61 7.63 -1.01
N GLU A 118 -15.02 6.46 -1.11
CA GLU A 118 -13.71 6.29 -1.72
C GLU A 118 -13.82 6.38 -3.24
N ALA A 119 -13.54 7.58 -3.77
CA ALA A 119 -13.64 7.85 -5.21
C ALA A 119 -12.63 7.01 -6.01
N LYS A 120 -13.03 6.60 -7.24
CA LYS A 120 -12.20 5.82 -8.17
C LYS A 120 -11.77 4.45 -7.62
N SER A 121 -12.57 3.89 -6.73
CA SER A 121 -12.41 2.52 -6.26
C SER A 121 -13.48 1.61 -6.84
N ILE A 122 -13.13 0.35 -7.06
CA ILE A 122 -14.03 -0.67 -7.60
C ILE A 122 -13.88 -1.93 -6.74
N PRO A 123 -14.98 -2.57 -6.30
CA PRO A 123 -14.91 -3.86 -5.62
C PRO A 123 -14.14 -4.90 -6.43
N HIS A 124 -13.20 -5.60 -5.78
CA HIS A 124 -12.39 -6.64 -6.44
C HIS A 124 -13.28 -7.72 -7.06
N SER A 125 -14.39 -8.08 -6.41
CA SER A 125 -15.38 -9.03 -6.94
C SER A 125 -15.98 -8.60 -8.29
N ILE A 126 -16.11 -7.30 -8.56
CA ILE A 126 -16.55 -6.77 -9.85
C ILE A 126 -15.40 -6.83 -10.86
N LEU A 127 -14.18 -6.40 -10.47
CA LEU A 127 -13.01 -6.45 -11.33
C LEU A 127 -12.68 -7.88 -11.75
N PHE A 128 -12.85 -8.85 -10.85
CA PHE A 128 -12.65 -10.26 -11.15
C PHE A 128 -13.51 -10.76 -12.32
N LYS A 129 -14.68 -10.12 -12.53
CA LYS A 129 -15.60 -10.45 -13.63
C LYS A 129 -15.24 -9.79 -14.96
N TRP A 130 -14.27 -8.87 -14.99
CA TRP A 130 -13.87 -8.19 -16.21
C TRP A 130 -12.80 -9.00 -16.96
N ASP A 131 -12.78 -8.85 -18.28
CA ASP A 131 -11.74 -9.48 -19.11
C ASP A 131 -10.46 -8.64 -19.03
N PHE A 132 -9.54 -9.08 -18.20
CA PHE A 132 -8.21 -8.50 -18.06
C PHE A 132 -7.14 -9.44 -18.60
N SER A 133 -6.07 -8.87 -19.13
CA SER A 133 -4.85 -9.63 -19.37
C SER A 133 -4.33 -10.27 -18.07
N ASP A 134 -3.62 -11.37 -18.20
CA ASP A 134 -2.99 -12.06 -17.06
C ASP A 134 -2.14 -11.11 -16.20
N THR A 135 -1.35 -10.23 -16.84
CA THR A 135 -0.54 -9.22 -16.16
C THR A 135 -1.41 -8.25 -15.33
N SER A 136 -2.54 -7.79 -15.88
CA SER A 136 -3.44 -6.87 -15.15
C SER A 136 -4.11 -7.56 -13.97
N ARG A 137 -4.55 -8.82 -14.11
CA ARG A 137 -5.09 -9.61 -13.00
C ARG A 137 -4.06 -9.80 -11.89
N LYS A 138 -2.83 -10.18 -12.24
CA LYS A 138 -1.73 -10.33 -11.29
C LYS A 138 -1.44 -9.05 -10.52
N THR A 139 -1.51 -7.89 -11.17
CA THR A 139 -1.35 -6.60 -10.49
C THR A 139 -2.45 -6.35 -9.45
N ILE A 140 -3.71 -6.74 -9.75
CA ILE A 140 -4.82 -6.64 -8.81
C ILE A 140 -4.62 -7.59 -7.62
N TYR A 141 -4.24 -8.85 -7.88
CA TYR A 141 -3.95 -9.82 -6.82
C TYR A 141 -2.80 -9.39 -5.94
N LYS A 142 -1.77 -8.80 -6.52
CA LYS A 142 -0.64 -8.25 -5.78
C LYS A 142 -1.11 -7.17 -4.79
N ALA A 143 -1.93 -6.21 -5.23
CA ALA A 143 -2.46 -5.18 -4.33
C ALA A 143 -3.29 -5.78 -3.18
N ALA A 144 -4.10 -6.81 -3.43
CA ALA A 144 -4.86 -7.51 -2.40
C ALA A 144 -3.95 -8.30 -1.44
N ALA A 145 -2.90 -8.95 -1.96
CA ALA A 145 -1.90 -9.66 -1.17
C ALA A 145 -1.12 -8.72 -0.25
N GLU A 146 -0.73 -7.55 -0.75
CA GLU A 146 -0.07 -6.49 0.02
C GLU A 146 -0.98 -5.99 1.17
N LEU A 147 -2.28 -5.77 0.93
CA LEU A 147 -3.23 -5.41 1.98
C LEU A 147 -3.28 -6.46 3.08
N LEU A 148 -3.44 -7.74 2.70
CA LEU A 148 -3.54 -8.83 3.66
C LEU A 148 -2.24 -9.02 4.46
N ALA A 149 -1.09 -8.89 3.82
CA ALA A 149 0.20 -8.96 4.49
C ALA A 149 0.40 -7.81 5.49
N ASN A 150 -0.04 -6.59 5.14
CA ASN A 150 -0.01 -5.43 6.05
C ASN A 150 -0.91 -5.64 7.28
N LEU A 151 -2.10 -6.22 7.11
CA LEU A 151 -2.97 -6.58 8.24
C LEU A 151 -2.27 -7.56 9.17
N HIS A 152 -1.78 -8.67 8.65
CA HIS A 152 -1.13 -9.71 9.45
C HIS A 152 0.17 -9.24 10.11
N PHE A 153 0.96 -8.41 9.43
CA PHE A 153 2.16 -7.79 10.02
C PHE A 153 1.83 -6.93 11.24
N ASN A 154 0.66 -6.27 11.23
CA ASN A 154 0.15 -5.49 12.36
C ASN A 154 -0.65 -6.32 13.37
N ASN A 155 -0.55 -7.64 13.34
CA ASN A 155 -1.30 -8.58 14.19
C ASN A 155 -2.83 -8.43 14.07
N ILE A 156 -3.32 -8.17 12.88
CA ILE A 156 -4.75 -8.01 12.60
C ILE A 156 -5.24 -9.22 11.82
N PHE A 157 -6.19 -9.95 12.40
CA PHE A 157 -6.93 -11.00 11.74
C PHE A 157 -8.20 -10.40 11.12
N TRP A 158 -8.45 -10.65 9.83
CA TRP A 158 -9.61 -10.08 9.16
C TRP A 158 -10.89 -10.89 9.40
N GLY A 159 -10.79 -12.21 9.21
CA GLY A 159 -11.92 -13.14 9.39
C GLY A 159 -12.84 -13.27 8.19
N ASP A 160 -13.00 -12.23 7.36
CA ASP A 160 -13.73 -12.24 6.09
C ASP A 160 -12.96 -11.51 4.97
N ALA A 161 -11.79 -12.03 4.65
CA ALA A 161 -10.92 -11.52 3.60
C ALA A 161 -11.42 -11.90 2.19
N SER A 162 -12.71 -11.67 1.90
CA SER A 162 -13.30 -12.00 0.61
C SER A 162 -13.09 -10.89 -0.43
N LEU A 163 -13.15 -11.25 -1.74
CA LEU A 163 -13.04 -10.28 -2.83
C LEU A 163 -14.10 -9.18 -2.77
N SER A 164 -15.24 -9.43 -2.16
CA SER A 164 -16.32 -8.43 -2.02
C SER A 164 -15.97 -7.34 -1.03
N ASN A 165 -15.13 -7.66 -0.04
CA ASN A 165 -14.71 -6.77 1.03
C ASN A 165 -13.39 -6.02 0.70
N ILE A 166 -12.88 -6.18 -0.52
CA ILE A 166 -11.70 -5.47 -1.03
C ILE A 166 -12.13 -4.49 -2.10
N LEU A 167 -11.76 -3.22 -1.93
CA LEU A 167 -11.85 -2.20 -2.96
C LEU A 167 -10.47 -2.01 -3.60
N ILE A 168 -10.41 -1.97 -4.91
CA ILE A 168 -9.19 -1.66 -5.66
C ILE A 168 -9.29 -0.21 -6.13
N LYS A 169 -8.32 0.61 -5.75
CA LYS A 169 -8.23 2.02 -6.09
C LYS A 169 -7.08 2.26 -7.05
N PHE A 170 -7.35 3.08 -8.07
CA PHE A 170 -6.36 3.55 -9.03
C PHE A 170 -5.83 4.90 -8.56
N ILE A 171 -4.58 4.93 -8.09
CA ILE A 171 -3.94 6.12 -7.54
C ILE A 171 -2.92 6.63 -8.55
N LYS A 172 -3.00 7.92 -8.89
CA LYS A 172 -1.93 8.59 -9.62
C LYS A 172 -0.86 8.99 -8.61
N SER A 173 0.33 8.46 -8.77
CA SER A 173 1.52 8.84 -8.02
C SER A 173 2.57 9.42 -8.97
N GLN A 174 3.52 10.14 -8.43
CA GLN A 174 4.74 10.49 -9.16
C GLN A 174 5.86 9.58 -8.66
N ASP A 175 6.68 9.10 -9.58
CA ASP A 175 7.90 8.41 -9.19
C ASP A 175 8.96 9.46 -8.75
N ASP A 176 10.09 8.98 -8.25
CA ASP A 176 11.24 9.80 -7.85
C ASP A 176 11.84 10.69 -8.97
N ARG A 177 11.35 10.51 -10.19
CA ARG A 177 11.66 11.28 -11.41
C ARG A 177 10.59 12.32 -11.75
N GLY A 178 9.50 12.39 -10.95
CA GLY A 178 8.35 13.23 -11.24
C GLY A 178 7.44 12.72 -12.38
N LYS A 179 7.66 11.48 -12.89
CA LYS A 179 6.79 10.88 -13.89
C LYS A 179 5.52 10.35 -13.23
N SER A 180 4.36 10.71 -13.80
CA SER A 180 3.07 10.19 -13.34
C SER A 180 2.96 8.70 -13.63
N ARG A 181 2.66 7.91 -12.60
CA ARG A 181 2.34 6.48 -12.68
C ARG A 181 0.95 6.22 -12.09
N THR A 182 0.31 5.17 -12.56
CA THR A 182 -0.91 4.67 -11.94
C THR A 182 -0.57 3.45 -11.11
N GLU A 183 -0.83 3.52 -9.83
CA GLU A 183 -0.66 2.42 -8.88
C GLU A 183 -2.02 1.87 -8.49
N LEU A 184 -2.08 0.56 -8.28
CA LEU A 184 -3.23 -0.09 -7.69
C LEU A 184 -2.99 -0.27 -6.19
N LYS A 185 -3.96 0.15 -5.38
CA LYS A 185 -3.97 -0.13 -3.95
C LYS A 185 -5.28 -0.79 -3.56
N ALA A 186 -5.18 -1.79 -2.71
CA ALA A 186 -6.33 -2.44 -2.13
C ALA A 186 -6.71 -1.76 -0.81
N PHE A 187 -8.01 -1.61 -0.60
CA PHE A 187 -8.61 -1.03 0.60
C PHE A 187 -9.58 -2.04 1.22
N LEU A 188 -9.53 -2.18 2.51
CA LEU A 188 -10.50 -2.94 3.28
C LEU A 188 -11.80 -2.13 3.38
N SER A 189 -12.94 -2.73 3.01
CA SER A 189 -14.25 -2.05 2.99
C SER A 189 -15.26 -2.56 4.01
N ASP A 190 -14.95 -3.65 4.72
CA ASP A 190 -15.79 -4.20 5.79
C ASP A 190 -14.91 -4.64 6.95
N SER A 191 -15.21 -4.15 8.15
CA SER A 191 -14.42 -4.41 9.36
C SER A 191 -15.19 -5.16 10.46
N GLU A 192 -16.39 -5.70 10.17
CA GLU A 192 -17.23 -6.38 11.17
C GLU A 192 -16.52 -7.56 11.86
N THR A 193 -15.69 -8.29 11.12
CA THR A 193 -15.02 -9.51 11.61
C THR A 193 -13.58 -9.28 12.07
N ILE A 194 -13.08 -8.04 12.01
CA ILE A 194 -11.71 -7.71 12.34
C ILE A 194 -11.42 -7.91 13.83
N GLN A 195 -10.27 -8.51 14.11
CA GLN A 195 -9.73 -8.67 15.44
C GLN A 195 -8.29 -8.15 15.48
N ILE A 196 -8.04 -7.16 16.32
CA ILE A 196 -6.69 -6.67 16.60
C ILE A 196 -6.13 -7.51 17.75
N LEU A 197 -5.13 -8.32 17.47
CA LEU A 197 -4.58 -9.32 18.38
C LEU A 197 -3.27 -8.82 19.00
N LYS A 198 -2.82 -9.46 20.11
CA LYS A 198 -1.45 -9.25 20.60
C LYS A 198 -0.43 -9.91 19.68
N THR A 199 -0.76 -11.11 19.19
CA THR A 199 0.05 -11.87 18.24
C THR A 199 -0.88 -12.65 17.33
N ILE A 200 -0.68 -12.55 16.04
CA ILE A 200 -1.42 -13.34 15.05
C ILE A 200 -0.84 -14.74 14.97
N SER A 201 -1.70 -15.76 14.87
CA SER A 201 -1.26 -17.15 14.70
C SER A 201 -1.26 -17.55 13.22
N ASP A 202 -0.49 -18.59 12.89
CA ASP A 202 -0.49 -19.19 11.55
C ASP A 202 -1.88 -19.66 11.11
N ASP A 203 -2.73 -20.07 12.06
CA ASP A 203 -4.10 -20.50 11.74
C ASP A 203 -4.98 -19.32 11.33
N HIS A 204 -4.84 -18.16 11.95
CA HIS A 204 -5.49 -16.93 11.51
C HIS A 204 -5.06 -16.56 10.09
N ILE A 205 -3.77 -16.56 9.82
CA ILE A 205 -3.20 -16.28 8.49
C ILE A 205 -3.75 -17.24 7.43
N LYS A 206 -3.70 -18.55 7.72
CA LYS A 206 -4.24 -19.59 6.81
C LYS A 206 -5.73 -19.43 6.56
N LYS A 207 -6.50 -19.02 7.58
CA LYS A 207 -7.95 -18.82 7.47
C LYS A 207 -8.27 -17.65 6.54
N ASP A 208 -7.60 -16.52 6.67
CA ASP A 208 -7.81 -15.36 5.80
C ASP A 208 -7.41 -15.66 4.35
N ILE A 209 -6.25 -16.31 4.13
CA ILE A 209 -5.82 -16.73 2.78
C ILE A 209 -6.82 -17.72 2.17
N ARG A 210 -7.37 -18.63 2.98
CA ARG A 210 -8.40 -19.57 2.51
C ARG A 210 -9.67 -18.82 2.14
N CYS A 211 -10.14 -17.89 2.98
CA CYS A 211 -11.33 -17.08 2.70
C CYS A 211 -11.20 -16.34 1.37
N PHE A 212 -10.06 -15.71 1.11
CA PHE A 212 -9.77 -15.07 -0.17
C PHE A 212 -9.88 -16.07 -1.34
N ASN A 213 -9.19 -17.21 -1.25
CA ASN A 213 -9.20 -18.23 -2.28
C ASN A 213 -10.59 -18.83 -2.54
N ASP A 214 -11.37 -19.08 -1.47
CA ASP A 214 -12.72 -19.61 -1.58
C ASP A 214 -13.66 -18.60 -2.24
N SER A 215 -13.49 -17.32 -1.97
CA SER A 215 -14.25 -16.25 -2.63
C SER A 215 -13.93 -16.15 -4.13
N MET A 216 -12.67 -16.40 -4.55
CA MET A 216 -12.32 -16.50 -5.98
C MET A 216 -13.07 -17.64 -6.66
N ILE A 217 -13.12 -18.82 -6.00
CA ILE A 217 -13.85 -20.00 -6.55
C ILE A 217 -15.35 -19.70 -6.64
N ALA A 218 -15.93 -19.12 -5.60
CA ALA A 218 -17.36 -18.81 -5.56
C ALA A 218 -17.74 -17.85 -6.70
N ILE A 219 -17.02 -16.74 -6.85
CA ILE A 219 -17.28 -15.76 -7.90
C ILE A 219 -17.07 -16.37 -9.30
N ASN A 220 -16.06 -17.23 -9.48
CA ASN A 220 -15.79 -17.87 -10.77
C ASN A 220 -16.89 -18.85 -11.19
N LYS A 221 -17.55 -19.50 -10.24
CA LYS A 221 -18.71 -20.38 -10.52
C LYS A 221 -19.94 -19.63 -11.04
N ASP A 222 -20.08 -18.37 -10.62
CA ASP A 222 -21.22 -17.52 -10.99
C ASP A 222 -21.08 -16.90 -12.39
N PHE A 223 -19.99 -17.18 -13.13
CA PHE A 223 -19.83 -16.72 -14.50
C PHE A 223 -20.68 -17.55 -15.47
N PRO A 224 -21.39 -16.92 -16.39
CA PRO A 224 -22.04 -17.62 -17.49
C PRO A 224 -20.98 -18.41 -18.29
N LYS A 225 -21.19 -19.70 -18.44
CA LYS A 225 -20.25 -20.61 -19.16
C LYS A 225 -20.14 -20.30 -20.67
N ASP A 226 -21.01 -19.47 -21.21
CA ASP A 226 -21.11 -19.20 -22.64
C ASP A 226 -20.34 -17.94 -23.09
N ASP A 227 -19.68 -17.24 -22.19
CA ASP A 227 -18.88 -16.05 -22.53
C ASP A 227 -17.48 -16.48 -23.03
N LYS A 228 -17.40 -16.79 -24.35
CA LYS A 228 -16.17 -17.19 -25.06
C LYS A 228 -15.09 -16.09 -25.08
N SER A 229 -15.38 -14.90 -24.55
CA SER A 229 -14.44 -13.78 -24.52
C SER A 229 -13.45 -13.83 -23.35
N LYS A 230 -13.68 -14.71 -22.35
CA LYS A 230 -12.80 -14.83 -21.19
C LYS A 230 -11.75 -15.89 -21.44
N SER A 231 -10.50 -15.49 -21.48
CA SER A 231 -9.38 -16.40 -21.36
C SER A 231 -9.57 -17.31 -20.15
N ASP A 232 -9.32 -18.61 -20.29
CA ASP A 232 -9.40 -19.57 -19.20
C ASP A 232 -8.59 -19.06 -18.02
N ILE A 233 -9.31 -18.68 -16.93
CA ILE A 233 -8.66 -18.26 -15.69
C ILE A 233 -8.15 -19.53 -15.01
N ASP A 234 -6.84 -19.72 -14.97
CA ASP A 234 -6.24 -20.76 -14.16
C ASP A 234 -6.22 -20.34 -12.69
N LEU A 235 -7.31 -20.67 -12.00
CA LEU A 235 -7.46 -20.36 -10.57
C LEU A 235 -6.35 -20.97 -9.69
N ASN A 236 -5.70 -22.04 -10.11
CA ASN A 236 -4.65 -22.65 -9.32
C ASN A 236 -3.37 -21.83 -9.41
N GLU A 237 -3.03 -21.35 -10.61
CA GLU A 237 -1.90 -20.44 -10.79
C GLU A 237 -2.18 -19.08 -10.13
N ASP A 238 -3.39 -18.54 -10.23
CA ASP A 238 -3.78 -17.29 -9.59
C ASP A 238 -3.66 -17.36 -8.05
N LYS A 239 -4.14 -18.45 -7.42
CA LYS A 239 -3.99 -18.67 -5.97
C LYS A 239 -2.54 -18.82 -5.56
N LYS A 240 -1.75 -19.52 -6.35
CA LYS A 240 -0.31 -19.71 -6.11
C LYS A 240 0.41 -18.36 -6.20
N TYR A 241 0.09 -17.56 -7.22
CA TYR A 241 0.62 -16.20 -7.38
C TYR A 241 0.25 -15.30 -6.20
N PHE A 242 -1.03 -15.24 -5.82
CA PHE A 242 -1.49 -14.47 -4.66
C PHE A 242 -0.74 -14.85 -3.37
N LYS A 243 -0.61 -16.16 -3.11
CA LYS A 243 0.11 -16.64 -1.92
C LYS A 243 1.59 -16.28 -1.95
N GLN A 244 2.22 -16.30 -3.13
CA GLN A 244 3.61 -15.91 -3.27
C GLN A 244 3.80 -14.41 -3.03
N GLU A 245 2.94 -13.55 -3.62
CA GLU A 245 3.01 -12.10 -3.42
C GLU A 245 2.73 -11.73 -1.95
N TYR A 246 1.78 -12.42 -1.29
CA TYR A 246 1.55 -12.27 0.14
C TYR A 246 2.83 -12.56 0.95
N LYS A 247 3.46 -13.69 0.69
CA LYS A 247 4.69 -14.11 1.37
C LYS A 247 5.82 -13.10 1.13
N ASN A 248 6.05 -12.73 -0.10
CA ASN A 248 7.08 -11.76 -0.48
C ASN A 248 6.90 -10.43 0.25
N HIS A 249 5.66 -9.93 0.31
CA HIS A 249 5.39 -8.65 0.96
C HIS A 249 5.48 -8.75 2.49
N PHE A 250 5.00 -9.83 3.09
CA PHE A 250 5.11 -10.05 4.53
C PHE A 250 6.58 -10.15 5.00
N GLU A 251 7.40 -10.86 4.23
CA GLU A 251 8.85 -10.94 4.48
C GLU A 251 9.53 -9.58 4.30
N LEU A 252 9.13 -8.81 3.29
CA LEU A 252 9.63 -7.44 3.07
C LEU A 252 9.31 -6.53 4.27
N LEU A 253 8.09 -6.58 4.79
CA LEU A 253 7.69 -5.78 5.97
C LEU A 253 8.51 -6.14 7.21
N ASN A 254 8.75 -7.43 7.45
CA ASN A 254 9.62 -7.87 8.57
C ASN A 254 11.05 -7.36 8.38
N LYS A 255 11.57 -7.40 7.16
CA LYS A 255 12.92 -6.92 6.85
C LYS A 255 13.05 -5.42 7.02
N ILE A 256 12.03 -4.66 6.62
CA ILE A 256 11.94 -3.21 6.86
C ILE A 256 11.98 -2.92 8.37
N ALA A 257 11.15 -3.60 9.16
CA ALA A 257 11.10 -3.39 10.61
C ALA A 257 12.42 -3.75 11.31
N GLU A 258 13.10 -4.82 10.87
CA GLU A 258 14.42 -5.18 11.34
C GLU A 258 15.47 -4.11 11.03
N PHE A 259 15.47 -3.61 9.78
CA PHE A 259 16.36 -2.54 9.35
C PHE A 259 16.15 -1.25 10.15
N GLU A 260 14.89 -0.81 10.30
CA GLU A 260 14.54 0.39 11.06
C GLU A 260 14.93 0.29 12.52
N LYS A 261 14.72 -0.90 13.13
CA LYS A 261 15.14 -1.18 14.51
C LYS A 261 16.67 -1.14 14.65
N THR A 262 17.38 -1.68 13.68
CA THR A 262 18.86 -1.77 13.73
C THR A 262 19.51 -0.42 13.51
N THR A 263 19.06 0.34 12.51
CA THR A 263 19.71 1.57 12.06
C THR A 263 19.12 2.85 12.66
N GLY A 264 17.92 2.78 13.23
CA GLY A 264 17.17 3.96 13.66
C GLY A 264 16.60 4.82 12.51
N LEU A 265 16.75 4.37 11.26
CA LEU A 265 16.28 5.07 10.07
C LEU A 265 14.89 4.60 9.67
N GLU A 266 13.95 5.52 9.51
CA GLU A 266 12.65 5.23 8.90
C GLU A 266 12.79 5.15 7.36
N ILE A 267 12.62 3.95 6.80
CA ILE A 267 12.82 3.67 5.37
C ILE A 267 12.01 4.65 4.49
N GLN A 268 10.75 4.89 4.83
CA GLN A 268 9.85 5.74 4.02
C GLN A 268 10.27 7.22 3.98
N LYS A 269 11.04 7.70 4.95
CA LYS A 269 11.53 9.08 4.97
C LYS A 269 12.75 9.30 4.09
N HIS A 270 13.56 8.27 3.90
CA HIS A 270 14.86 8.40 3.26
C HIS A 270 14.93 7.74 1.89
N PHE A 271 14.11 6.72 1.65
CA PHE A 271 14.17 5.94 0.44
C PHE A 271 12.83 5.93 -0.29
N PHE A 272 12.90 6.17 -1.59
CA PHE A 272 11.70 6.07 -2.40
C PHE A 272 11.38 4.60 -2.68
N LYS A 273 10.28 4.12 -2.11
CA LYS A 273 9.61 2.86 -2.41
C LYS A 273 10.55 1.65 -2.59
N ILE A 274 11.11 1.16 -1.49
CA ILE A 274 11.80 -0.13 -1.50
C ILE A 274 10.77 -1.24 -1.74
N THR A 275 11.04 -2.08 -2.72
CA THR A 275 10.13 -3.14 -3.17
C THR A 275 10.70 -4.55 -3.02
N ASP A 276 11.96 -4.67 -2.58
CA ASP A 276 12.65 -5.96 -2.48
C ASP A 276 13.64 -5.99 -1.29
N GLN A 277 13.83 -7.20 -0.77
CA GLN A 277 14.70 -7.44 0.37
C GLN A 277 16.19 -7.22 0.04
N TYR A 278 16.59 -7.52 -1.18
CA TYR A 278 17.98 -7.36 -1.64
C TYR A 278 18.45 -5.90 -1.51
N SER A 279 17.59 -4.94 -1.86
CA SER A 279 17.90 -3.52 -1.70
C SER A 279 18.14 -3.15 -0.23
N ILE A 280 17.35 -3.68 0.71
CA ILE A 280 17.50 -3.44 2.15
C ILE A 280 18.82 -4.04 2.66
N ASP A 281 19.10 -5.29 2.31
CA ASP A 281 20.33 -5.98 2.74
C ASP A 281 21.58 -5.27 2.19
N SER A 282 21.52 -4.82 0.94
CA SER A 282 22.62 -4.09 0.31
C SER A 282 22.88 -2.74 0.98
N ILE A 283 21.82 -2.01 1.35
CA ILE A 283 21.94 -0.74 2.10
C ILE A 283 22.51 -0.99 3.49
N LEU A 284 21.98 -1.98 4.22
CA LEU A 284 22.46 -2.31 5.56
C LEU A 284 23.95 -2.64 5.55
N LYS A 285 24.37 -3.48 4.60
CA LYS A 285 25.79 -3.81 4.42
C LYS A 285 26.67 -2.58 4.21
N GLN A 286 26.24 -1.63 3.39
CA GLN A 286 26.98 -0.41 3.15
C GLN A 286 27.04 0.49 4.40
N ILE A 287 25.98 0.53 5.19
CA ILE A 287 25.98 1.25 6.48
C ILE A 287 26.96 0.60 7.46
N GLU A 288 26.99 -0.74 7.52
CA GLU A 288 27.92 -1.49 8.36
C GLU A 288 29.37 -1.28 7.94
N GLU A 289 29.67 -1.30 6.64
CA GLU A 289 30.98 -0.98 6.09
C GLU A 289 31.40 0.46 6.43
N HIS A 290 30.44 1.41 6.33
CA HIS A 290 30.68 2.80 6.69
C HIS A 290 30.91 2.98 8.19
N LYS A 291 30.14 2.28 9.06
CA LYS A 291 30.37 2.24 10.50
C LYS A 291 31.79 1.77 10.83
N TRP A 292 32.22 0.68 10.18
CA TRP A 292 33.57 0.15 10.37
C TRP A 292 34.62 1.20 10.00
N TYR A 293 34.50 1.84 8.86
CA TYR A 293 35.41 2.89 8.40
C TYR A 293 35.49 4.08 9.37
N LEU A 294 34.34 4.59 9.83
CA LEU A 294 34.30 5.67 10.83
C LEU A 294 34.94 5.27 12.17
N SER A 295 34.74 4.03 12.59
CA SER A 295 35.32 3.49 13.81
C SER A 295 36.85 3.41 13.72
N GLU A 296 37.38 2.96 12.59
CA GLU A 296 38.82 2.94 12.31
C GLU A 296 39.43 4.36 12.37
N GLN A 297 38.76 5.32 11.73
CA GLN A 297 39.24 6.71 11.73
C GLN A 297 39.22 7.37 13.09
N SER A 298 38.18 7.11 13.90
CA SER A 298 38.02 7.73 15.22
C SER A 298 38.83 7.03 16.32
N GLY A 299 39.34 5.82 16.07
CA GLY A 299 39.98 4.96 17.06
C GLY A 299 39.03 4.48 18.15
N SER A 300 37.70 4.57 17.93
CA SER A 300 36.65 4.13 18.87
C SER A 300 35.44 3.56 18.11
N GLU A 301 34.69 2.67 18.76
CA GLU A 301 33.49 2.11 18.18
C GLU A 301 32.41 3.20 17.97
N ILE A 302 31.93 3.33 16.74
CA ILE A 302 30.86 4.24 16.36
C ILE A 302 29.50 3.51 16.43
N ASP A 303 28.47 4.20 16.94
CA ASP A 303 27.11 3.68 16.95
C ASP A 303 26.55 3.56 15.53
N ILE A 304 25.79 2.48 15.27
CA ILE A 304 25.25 2.21 13.92
C ILE A 304 24.21 3.25 13.49
N THR A 305 23.45 3.83 14.42
CA THR A 305 22.46 4.87 14.11
C THR A 305 23.17 6.17 13.65
N PHE A 306 24.28 6.50 14.29
CA PHE A 306 25.12 7.62 13.86
C PHE A 306 25.69 7.36 12.45
N ALA A 307 26.29 6.17 12.24
CA ALA A 307 26.88 5.80 10.97
C ALA A 307 25.84 5.77 9.84
N ALA A 308 24.62 5.32 10.13
CA ALA A 308 23.50 5.27 9.18
C ALA A 308 23.05 6.67 8.76
N ASN A 309 22.89 7.60 9.70
CA ASN A 309 22.55 9.00 9.40
C ASN A 309 23.66 9.68 8.59
N GLU A 310 24.91 9.47 8.98
CA GLU A 310 26.06 10.03 8.29
C GLU A 310 26.16 9.50 6.86
N TRP A 311 26.00 8.19 6.66
CA TRP A 311 25.99 7.55 5.35
C TRP A 311 24.89 8.10 4.44
N ILE A 312 23.65 8.27 4.97
CA ILE A 312 22.55 8.85 4.19
C ILE A 312 22.88 10.27 3.72
N GLU A 313 23.34 11.13 4.64
CA GLU A 313 23.54 12.56 4.31
C GLU A 313 24.76 12.78 3.43
N ASN A 314 25.85 12.06 3.66
CA ASN A 314 27.13 12.34 3.03
C ASN A 314 27.49 11.41 1.87
N ILE A 315 26.81 10.25 1.74
CA ILE A 315 27.07 9.28 0.66
C ILE A 315 25.84 9.09 -0.22
N TYR A 316 24.73 8.58 0.33
CA TYR A 316 23.56 8.19 -0.47
C TYR A 316 22.87 9.39 -1.15
N LYS A 317 22.46 10.40 -0.38
CA LYS A 317 21.76 11.59 -0.91
C LYS A 317 22.57 12.35 -1.97
N PRO A 318 23.88 12.62 -1.77
CA PRO A 318 24.68 13.25 -2.80
C PRO A 318 24.73 12.47 -4.11
N ILE A 319 24.88 11.13 -4.05
CA ILE A 319 24.90 10.27 -5.24
C ILE A 319 23.55 10.30 -5.96
N ILE A 320 22.43 10.16 -5.23
CA ILE A 320 21.08 10.24 -5.82
C ILE A 320 20.81 11.62 -6.43
N LYS A 321 21.27 12.69 -5.78
CA LYS A 321 21.17 14.05 -6.34
C LYS A 321 21.93 14.19 -7.66
N GLU A 322 23.10 13.58 -7.77
CA GLU A 322 23.85 13.56 -9.04
C GLU A 322 23.14 12.69 -10.09
N PHE A 323 22.58 11.53 -9.71
CA PHE A 323 21.77 10.70 -10.60
C PHE A 323 20.60 11.51 -11.21
N ASN A 324 19.90 12.29 -10.39
CA ASN A 324 18.82 13.17 -10.84
C ASN A 324 19.31 14.27 -11.79
N LYS A 325 20.39 14.99 -11.44
CA LYS A 325 20.95 16.05 -12.30
C LYS A 325 21.39 15.52 -13.67
N LEU A 326 21.91 14.32 -13.69
CA LEU A 326 22.42 13.66 -14.87
C LEU A 326 21.34 12.91 -15.64
N LYS A 327 20.12 12.88 -15.11
CA LYS A 327 18.97 12.18 -15.69
C LYS A 327 19.28 10.69 -15.95
N ILE A 328 20.08 10.05 -15.08
CA ILE A 328 20.46 8.63 -15.22
C ILE A 328 19.19 7.76 -15.28
N PHE A 329 18.20 8.09 -14.48
CA PHE A 329 16.92 7.37 -14.44
C PHE A 329 16.16 7.36 -15.78
N ASP A 330 16.45 8.27 -16.69
CA ASP A 330 15.85 8.26 -18.03
C ASP A 330 16.33 7.09 -18.89
N TYR A 331 17.45 6.47 -18.50
CA TYR A 331 18.05 5.31 -19.17
C TYR A 331 17.62 3.97 -18.52
N PHE A 332 16.98 4.02 -17.34
CA PHE A 332 16.54 2.84 -16.58
C PHE A 332 15.05 3.00 -16.23
N ILE A 333 14.19 2.80 -17.22
CA ILE A 333 12.76 3.13 -17.14
C ILE A 333 12.01 2.32 -16.08
N ASN A 334 12.44 1.08 -15.85
CA ASN A 334 11.76 0.11 -14.97
C ASN A 334 12.39 -0.04 -13.58
N THR A 335 13.38 0.80 -13.24
CA THR A 335 14.14 0.71 -12.00
C THR A 335 13.91 1.95 -11.12
N ASN A 336 13.70 1.79 -9.81
CA ASN A 336 13.62 2.91 -8.88
C ASN A 336 15.03 3.36 -8.43
N SER A 337 15.14 4.50 -7.76
CA SER A 337 16.41 5.09 -7.34
C SER A 337 17.22 4.18 -6.41
N VAL A 338 16.55 3.53 -5.46
CA VAL A 338 17.22 2.65 -4.49
C VAL A 338 17.78 1.43 -5.19
N LYS A 339 16.97 0.78 -6.02
CA LYS A 339 17.42 -0.40 -6.76
C LYS A 339 18.57 -0.07 -7.71
N LEU A 340 18.47 1.03 -8.47
CA LEU A 340 19.54 1.45 -9.37
C LEU A 340 20.83 1.74 -8.61
N TYR A 341 20.73 2.43 -7.46
CA TYR A 341 21.87 2.70 -6.61
C TYR A 341 22.53 1.40 -6.12
N THR A 342 21.73 0.46 -5.57
CA THR A 342 22.26 -0.80 -5.05
C THR A 342 22.85 -1.68 -6.14
N ASP A 343 22.25 -1.71 -7.33
CA ASP A 343 22.76 -2.47 -8.48
C ASP A 343 24.10 -1.90 -8.96
N ILE A 344 24.23 -0.57 -9.05
CA ILE A 344 25.49 0.09 -9.44
C ILE A 344 26.58 -0.16 -8.39
N MET A 345 26.25 -0.10 -7.09
CA MET A 345 27.22 -0.36 -6.03
C MET A 345 27.69 -1.83 -6.03
N ALA A 346 26.78 -2.76 -6.24
CA ALA A 346 27.14 -4.18 -6.42
C ALA A 346 28.05 -4.36 -7.65
N HIS A 347 27.71 -3.72 -8.77
CA HIS A 347 28.53 -3.76 -9.98
C HIS A 347 29.94 -3.17 -9.76
N LYS A 348 30.03 -2.04 -9.04
CA LYS A 348 31.30 -1.47 -8.61
C LYS A 348 32.15 -2.48 -7.85
N TYR A 349 31.55 -3.12 -6.84
CA TYR A 349 32.22 -4.11 -5.99
C TYR A 349 32.82 -5.26 -6.82
N TYR A 350 32.02 -5.88 -7.69
CA TYR A 350 32.51 -6.99 -8.52
C TYR A 350 33.60 -6.58 -9.50
N LEU A 351 33.48 -5.43 -10.16
CA LEU A 351 34.50 -4.93 -11.06
C LEU A 351 35.80 -4.55 -10.34
N SER A 352 35.71 -4.01 -9.13
CA SER A 352 36.86 -3.69 -8.30
C SER A 352 37.63 -4.94 -7.89
N ILE A 353 36.94 -6.01 -7.52
CA ILE A 353 37.55 -7.33 -7.27
C ILE A 353 38.26 -7.87 -8.51
N GLU A 354 37.57 -7.85 -9.66
CA GLU A 354 38.10 -8.36 -10.93
C GLU A 354 39.39 -7.63 -11.33
N ARG A 355 39.46 -6.31 -11.09
CA ARG A 355 40.63 -5.48 -11.44
C ARG A 355 41.69 -5.41 -10.36
N GLY A 356 41.42 -5.86 -9.15
CA GLY A 356 42.33 -5.74 -8.02
C GLY A 356 42.51 -4.31 -7.50
N GLU A 357 41.64 -3.37 -7.89
CA GLU A 357 41.67 -1.96 -7.48
C GLU A 357 40.26 -1.36 -7.41
N ASP A 358 40.06 -0.31 -6.61
CA ASP A 358 38.79 0.43 -6.61
C ASP A 358 38.60 1.21 -7.90
N ILE A 359 37.64 0.79 -8.72
CA ILE A 359 37.34 1.45 -10.01
C ILE A 359 36.62 2.80 -9.85
N GLY A 360 36.16 3.14 -8.65
CA GLY A 360 35.36 4.33 -8.37
C GLY A 360 33.93 4.25 -8.91
N ILE A 361 33.04 5.06 -8.32
CA ILE A 361 31.59 5.03 -8.64
C ILE A 361 31.31 5.40 -10.12
N TYR A 362 32.11 6.24 -10.72
CA TYR A 362 31.89 6.72 -12.10
C TYR A 362 32.17 5.67 -13.15
N SER A 363 33.25 4.91 -12.98
CA SER A 363 33.54 3.77 -13.87
C SER A 363 32.48 2.70 -13.75
N ALA A 364 31.96 2.50 -12.53
CA ALA A 364 30.87 1.57 -12.29
C ALA A 364 29.57 2.00 -12.98
N ILE A 365 29.16 3.27 -12.84
CA ILE A 365 27.99 3.83 -13.52
C ILE A 365 28.11 3.66 -15.04
N ARG A 366 29.27 4.01 -15.59
CA ARG A 366 29.51 3.87 -17.02
C ARG A 366 29.35 2.44 -17.48
N SER A 367 30.09 1.51 -16.87
CA SER A 367 30.05 0.10 -17.23
C SER A 367 28.68 -0.52 -17.02
N TYR A 368 27.98 -0.16 -15.95
CA TYR A 368 26.62 -0.61 -15.69
C TYR A 368 25.63 -0.11 -16.75
N SER A 369 25.73 1.19 -17.09
CA SER A 369 24.85 1.81 -18.10
C SER A 369 25.08 1.23 -19.50
N GLU A 370 26.33 0.96 -19.88
CA GLU A 370 26.66 0.32 -21.16
C GLU A 370 26.07 -1.10 -21.31
N LYS A 371 25.95 -1.83 -20.18
CA LYS A 371 25.46 -3.21 -20.17
C LYS A 371 23.93 -3.35 -19.98
N HIS A 372 23.29 -2.41 -19.27
CA HIS A 372 21.94 -2.60 -18.71
C HIS A 372 20.94 -1.49 -19.04
N SER A 373 21.33 -0.48 -19.86
CA SER A 373 20.38 0.60 -20.15
C SER A 373 19.33 0.19 -21.19
N ASP A 374 18.13 0.78 -21.03
CA ASP A 374 16.99 0.58 -21.94
C ASP A 374 17.08 1.46 -23.23
N LYS A 375 18.13 2.25 -23.40
CA LYS A 375 18.33 3.16 -24.55
C LYS A 375 19.57 2.84 -25.36
N GLU A 376 19.50 3.16 -26.67
CA GLU A 376 20.58 2.91 -27.64
C GLU A 376 21.93 3.54 -27.26
N GLU A 377 23.01 2.80 -27.54
CA GLU A 377 24.42 3.07 -27.19
C GLU A 377 24.94 4.48 -27.55
N SER A 378 24.43 5.09 -28.62
CA SER A 378 24.96 6.38 -29.13
C SER A 378 24.62 7.60 -28.25
N LEU A 379 23.52 7.54 -27.51
CA LEU A 379 23.13 8.59 -26.56
C LEU A 379 23.87 8.43 -25.23
N LEU A 380 24.17 7.20 -24.86
CA LEU A 380 24.87 6.83 -23.65
C LEU A 380 26.32 7.33 -23.62
N SER A 381 27.07 7.15 -24.70
CA SER A 381 28.48 7.55 -24.77
C SER A 381 28.65 9.07 -24.58
N LYS A 382 27.81 9.89 -25.22
CA LYS A 382 27.79 11.35 -25.07
C LYS A 382 27.36 11.78 -23.67
N PHE A 383 26.46 11.05 -23.05
CA PHE A 383 25.99 11.30 -21.72
C PHE A 383 27.06 11.00 -20.67
N VAL A 384 27.70 9.83 -20.77
CA VAL A 384 28.79 9.41 -19.87
C VAL A 384 29.99 10.37 -19.95
N GLU A 385 30.33 10.85 -21.13
CA GLU A 385 31.42 11.82 -21.32
C GLU A 385 31.10 13.16 -20.64
N LYS A 386 29.84 13.61 -20.69
CA LYS A 386 29.35 14.80 -19.99
C LYS A 386 29.33 14.63 -18.47
N LEU A 387 29.07 13.42 -18.02
CA LEU A 387 29.10 12.95 -16.63
C LEU A 387 30.52 13.06 -16.06
N LEU A 388 31.47 12.45 -16.74
CA LEU A 388 32.88 12.45 -16.34
C LEU A 388 33.45 13.86 -16.21
N LYS A 389 33.15 14.77 -17.15
CA LYS A 389 33.61 16.16 -17.13
C LYS A 389 33.06 17.01 -15.98
N ARG A 390 31.90 16.66 -15.41
CA ARG A 390 31.30 17.40 -14.29
C ARG A 390 31.71 16.85 -12.93
N LEU A 391 31.93 15.58 -12.82
CA LEU A 391 32.15 14.90 -11.56
C LEU A 391 33.58 14.94 -11.06
N THR A 392 34.56 15.08 -11.96
CA THR A 392 35.95 15.39 -11.60
C THR A 392 36.09 16.72 -10.87
N LYS A 393 35.04 17.55 -10.81
CA LYS A 393 35.01 18.84 -10.11
C LYS A 393 34.41 18.83 -8.71
N ILE A 394 33.77 17.73 -8.26
CA ILE A 394 32.87 17.75 -7.09
C ILE A 394 33.33 16.86 -5.93
N ILE A 395 34.16 15.86 -6.17
CA ILE A 395 34.65 14.95 -5.10
C ILE A 395 36.15 15.17 -4.88
N PRO A 396 36.58 15.47 -3.65
CA PRO A 396 37.99 15.49 -3.31
C PRO A 396 38.63 14.12 -3.55
N PRO A 397 39.90 14.08 -3.98
CA PRO A 397 40.59 12.83 -4.36
C PRO A 397 40.84 11.82 -3.23
N ASN A 398 40.43 12.12 -2.00
CA ASN A 398 40.70 11.31 -0.80
C ASN A 398 39.52 10.42 -0.35
N TYR A 399 38.44 10.35 -1.09
CA TYR A 399 37.38 9.35 -0.84
C TYR A 399 37.60 8.13 -1.74
N ASN A 400 38.52 7.28 -1.33
CA ASN A 400 38.59 5.89 -1.79
C ASN A 400 37.54 5.11 -0.99
N LEU A 401 36.32 4.93 -1.56
CA LEU A 401 35.33 3.97 -1.14
C LEU A 401 35.37 2.79 -2.09
#